data_e78baff547906f019f8d315c0be96f3d
#
_entry.id   e78baff547906f019f8d315c0be96f3d
#
_cell.length_a   1.000
_cell.length_b   1.000
_cell.length_c   1.000
_cell.angle_alpha   90.00
_cell.angle_beta   90.00
_cell.angle_gamma   90.00
#
_symmetry.space_group_name_H-M   'P 1'
#
loop_
_entity.id
_entity.type
_entity.pdbx_description
1 polymer ?
#
loop_
_entity_poly.entity_id
_entity_poly.type
_entity_poly.pdbx_seq_one_letter_code
_entity_poly.pdbx_strand_id
1 'polypeptide(L)'
;MWGINIAFLLVGFACKRDLNMNYKTKFQWTPSISAPRNYPVETKYVSLGYGSDGEEYPIMNSYSDAGIAVTKGKVSFEQLEDTEGLDIPNSINALWLSYTESKIYEVHTKFSDTLQQKILQLLRDGYYDAYDKKHTTYKDFSITMLPGGKIWLYLEGATRNVLICDTIHAHPVEMSLEDFAKDAPLVANTVKDYSEGCLTKEQSENLKVNGIPYELWDKYNERYNYDIQCIFENKNSKLDSLSIVWHFINGEFNYACDGIKEEEQARLKQFYMDWEVGDKTYSGEFYFDEQEILDAFPKVFNGIERRKKGNLTVYTSKYNNKFDISLNVGEKRILLSRTRILVFCQKTDQPPSSAKIIYDNRRDINPEDIKFIGE
;
A
#
# COMPACT_ATOMS: atom_id res chain seq x y z
N MET A 1 39.50 39.02 23.99
CA MET A 1 38.84 37.70 23.97
C MET A 1 37.36 37.91 24.27
N TRP A 2 36.53 37.98 23.23
CA TRP A 2 35.06 38.12 23.37
C TRP A 2 34.45 36.91 22.68
N GLY A 3 33.88 36.01 23.48
CA GLY A 3 33.18 34.86 23.00
C GLY A 3 31.75 35.24 22.60
N ILE A 4 31.38 35.03 21.36
CA ILE A 4 30.00 35.19 20.87
C ILE A 4 29.33 33.83 21.06
N ASN A 5 28.40 33.76 22.02
CA ASN A 5 27.48 32.65 22.17
C ASN A 5 26.36 32.81 21.13
N ILE A 6 26.36 31.96 20.09
CA ILE A 6 25.26 31.82 19.16
C ILE A 6 24.28 30.83 19.79
N ALA A 7 23.21 31.34 20.35
CA ALA A 7 22.07 30.54 20.77
C ALA A 7 21.29 30.11 19.52
N PHE A 8 21.31 28.82 19.20
CA PHE A 8 20.40 28.22 18.22
C PHE A 8 18.99 28.22 18.81
N LEU A 9 18.16 29.12 18.31
CA LEU A 9 16.70 29.05 18.49
C LEU A 9 16.18 27.88 17.65
N LEU A 10 15.99 26.73 18.28
CA LEU A 10 15.14 25.66 17.75
C LEU A 10 13.70 26.20 17.74
N VAL A 11 13.26 26.70 16.57
CA VAL A 11 11.84 26.95 16.32
C VAL A 11 11.20 25.58 16.12
N GLY A 12 10.73 24.99 17.20
CA GLY A 12 9.86 23.83 17.16
C GLY A 12 8.55 24.26 16.47
N PHE A 13 8.35 23.85 15.22
CA PHE A 13 7.02 23.79 14.64
C PHE A 13 6.23 22.75 15.41
N ALA A 14 5.63 23.15 16.52
CA ALA A 14 4.55 22.40 17.13
C ALA A 14 3.38 22.43 16.14
N CYS A 15 3.21 21.38 15.34
CA CYS A 15 1.96 21.12 14.66
C CYS A 15 0.86 21.25 15.72
N LYS A 16 -0.03 22.22 15.58
CA LYS A 16 -1.24 22.31 16.38
C LYS A 16 -2.06 21.05 16.07
N ARG A 17 -1.88 20.01 16.87
CA ARG A 17 -2.86 18.92 16.97
C ARG A 17 -4.18 19.58 17.31
N ASP A 18 -5.18 19.31 16.51
CA ASP A 18 -6.52 19.79 16.83
C ASP A 18 -6.95 19.10 18.13
N LEU A 19 -6.97 19.85 19.24
CA LEU A 19 -7.24 19.31 20.58
C LEU A 19 -8.59 18.59 20.66
N ASN A 20 -9.50 18.88 19.74
CA ASN A 20 -10.79 18.20 19.64
C ASN A 20 -10.69 16.76 19.11
N MET A 21 -9.64 16.39 18.39
CA MET A 21 -9.49 15.02 17.85
C MET A 21 -9.26 13.98 18.96
N ASN A 22 -8.64 14.33 20.08
CA ASN A 22 -8.34 13.37 21.14
C ASN A 22 -9.59 12.80 21.85
N TYR A 23 -10.72 13.47 21.78
CA TYR A 23 -11.99 13.02 22.38
C TYR A 23 -12.98 12.51 21.34
N LYS A 24 -12.66 12.60 20.05
CA LYS A 24 -13.55 12.16 18.97
C LYS A 24 -13.69 10.65 19.00
N THR A 25 -14.92 10.14 18.94
CA THR A 25 -15.26 8.72 18.88
C THR A 25 -15.89 8.32 17.56
N LYS A 26 -16.48 9.28 16.85
CA LYS A 26 -17.14 9.08 15.56
C LYS A 26 -16.34 9.71 14.44
N PHE A 27 -16.25 9.03 13.31
CA PHE A 27 -15.47 9.43 12.14
C PHE A 27 -16.25 9.18 10.87
N GLN A 28 -16.00 9.98 9.85
CA GLN A 28 -16.50 9.67 8.51
C GLN A 28 -15.57 8.66 7.89
N TRP A 29 -16.09 7.48 7.59
CA TRP A 29 -15.36 6.42 6.91
C TRP A 29 -16.27 5.62 6.00
N THR A 30 -15.69 5.04 4.95
CA THR A 30 -16.37 4.23 3.95
C THR A 30 -15.62 2.92 3.77
N PRO A 31 -16.27 1.75 3.81
CA PRO A 31 -15.62 0.50 3.53
C PRO A 31 -15.54 0.23 2.02
N SER A 32 -14.51 -0.50 1.62
CA SER A 32 -14.31 -0.96 0.25
C SER A 32 -13.64 -2.32 0.24
N ILE A 33 -13.74 -3.05 -0.89
CA ILE A 33 -13.07 -4.35 -1.06
C ILE A 33 -11.98 -4.26 -2.12
N SER A 34 -10.98 -5.11 -1.96
CA SER A 34 -9.93 -5.35 -2.96
C SER A 34 -9.52 -6.82 -2.95
N ALA A 35 -8.85 -7.24 -4.01
CA ALA A 35 -8.22 -8.54 -4.13
C ALA A 35 -7.01 -8.43 -5.05
N PRO A 36 -6.02 -9.31 -4.92
CA PRO A 36 -4.89 -9.36 -5.83
C PRO A 36 -5.32 -9.53 -7.28
N ARG A 37 -4.65 -8.87 -8.19
CA ARG A 37 -5.00 -8.82 -9.62
C ARG A 37 -5.10 -10.19 -10.27
N ASN A 38 -4.18 -11.09 -9.88
CA ASN A 38 -4.13 -12.45 -10.39
C ASN A 38 -4.98 -13.46 -9.62
N TYR A 39 -5.59 -13.04 -8.51
CA TYR A 39 -6.37 -13.89 -7.61
C TYR A 39 -7.71 -13.21 -7.28
N PRO A 40 -8.58 -13.08 -8.31
CA PRO A 40 -9.82 -12.34 -8.18
C PRO A 40 -10.83 -13.02 -7.26
N VAL A 41 -11.70 -12.20 -6.70
CA VAL A 41 -12.81 -12.64 -5.87
C VAL A 41 -14.13 -12.02 -6.31
N GLU A 42 -15.24 -12.68 -5.98
CA GLU A 42 -16.58 -12.14 -6.07
C GLU A 42 -17.28 -12.25 -4.71
N THR A 43 -17.85 -11.15 -4.23
CA THR A 43 -18.52 -11.12 -2.94
C THR A 43 -20.01 -11.36 -3.07
N LYS A 44 -20.58 -12.20 -2.20
CA LYS A 44 -22.03 -12.33 -2.02
C LYS A 44 -22.55 -11.31 -1.02
N TYR A 45 -21.83 -11.08 0.07
CA TYR A 45 -22.04 -9.97 0.99
C TYR A 45 -20.74 -9.65 1.70
N VAL A 46 -20.58 -8.38 2.03
CA VAL A 46 -19.52 -7.87 2.92
C VAL A 46 -20.10 -6.70 3.71
N SER A 47 -19.83 -6.66 5.00
CA SER A 47 -20.18 -5.53 5.85
C SER A 47 -19.16 -5.33 6.96
N LEU A 48 -19.01 -4.10 7.42
CA LEU A 48 -18.34 -3.77 8.68
C LEU A 48 -19.42 -3.40 9.72
N GLY A 49 -19.41 -4.10 10.84
CA GLY A 49 -20.26 -3.74 11.97
C GLY A 49 -19.65 -2.59 12.76
N TYR A 50 -20.50 -1.74 13.32
CA TYR A 50 -20.10 -0.58 14.17
C TYR A 50 -21.11 -0.32 15.27
N GLY A 51 -20.78 0.56 16.20
CA GLY A 51 -21.67 0.92 17.31
C GLY A 51 -21.92 -0.23 18.31
N SER A 52 -22.79 0.04 19.28
CA SER A 52 -23.17 -0.92 20.33
C SER A 52 -24.34 -1.83 19.94
N ASP A 53 -25.16 -1.40 18.98
CA ASP A 53 -26.44 -2.01 18.67
C ASP A 53 -26.36 -3.02 17.51
N GLY A 54 -25.15 -3.30 17.01
CA GLY A 54 -24.92 -4.25 15.94
C GLY A 54 -25.31 -3.72 14.56
N GLU A 55 -25.18 -2.40 14.38
CA GLU A 55 -25.33 -1.76 13.08
C GLU A 55 -24.26 -2.25 12.11
N GLU A 56 -24.60 -2.35 10.84
CA GLU A 56 -23.71 -2.80 9.78
C GLU A 56 -23.65 -1.79 8.64
N TYR A 57 -22.44 -1.52 8.15
CA TYR A 57 -22.23 -0.78 6.91
C TYR A 57 -22.00 -1.79 5.78
N PRO A 58 -23.00 -2.04 4.91
CA PRO A 58 -22.87 -3.00 3.83
C PRO A 58 -22.03 -2.45 2.68
N ILE A 59 -21.31 -3.35 2.00
CA ILE A 59 -20.61 -3.07 0.75
C ILE A 59 -21.37 -3.78 -0.36
N MET A 60 -21.52 -3.13 -1.53
CA MET A 60 -22.16 -3.79 -2.67
C MET A 60 -21.40 -5.02 -3.11
N ASN A 61 -22.13 -6.06 -3.47
CA ASN A 61 -21.57 -7.26 -4.08
C ASN A 61 -20.82 -6.88 -5.33
N SER A 62 -19.57 -7.30 -5.43
CA SER A 62 -18.74 -6.98 -6.58
C SER A 62 -17.63 -7.99 -6.82
N TYR A 63 -17.22 -8.05 -8.07
CA TYR A 63 -15.99 -8.68 -8.50
C TYR A 63 -14.81 -7.72 -8.21
N SER A 64 -13.73 -8.24 -7.66
CA SER A 64 -12.50 -7.46 -7.41
C SER A 64 -11.25 -8.20 -7.86
N ASP A 65 -10.40 -7.49 -8.60
CA ASP A 65 -9.08 -7.89 -9.08
C ASP A 65 -8.16 -6.67 -9.26
N ALA A 66 -8.39 -5.62 -8.46
CA ALA A 66 -7.70 -4.34 -8.67
C ALA A 66 -6.26 -4.31 -8.17
N GLY A 67 -5.91 -5.21 -7.26
CA GLY A 67 -4.63 -5.27 -6.56
C GLY A 67 -4.79 -5.20 -5.05
N ILE A 68 -3.72 -5.48 -4.31
CA ILE A 68 -3.71 -5.40 -2.84
C ILE A 68 -3.97 -3.95 -2.42
N ALA A 69 -4.96 -3.75 -1.56
CA ALA A 69 -5.40 -2.44 -1.06
C ALA A 69 -5.79 -1.43 -2.16
N VAL A 70 -6.02 -1.89 -3.38
CA VAL A 70 -6.48 -1.05 -4.50
C VAL A 70 -7.95 -1.32 -4.75
N THR A 71 -8.77 -0.30 -4.64
CA THR A 71 -10.22 -0.41 -4.84
C THR A 71 -10.62 0.13 -6.21
N LYS A 72 -11.41 -0.66 -6.95
CA LYS A 72 -12.02 -0.20 -8.21
C LYS A 72 -13.26 0.62 -7.91
N GLY A 73 -13.05 1.91 -7.69
CA GLY A 73 -14.13 2.84 -7.42
C GLY A 73 -14.73 2.65 -6.02
N LYS A 74 -15.08 3.76 -5.41
CA LYS A 74 -15.83 3.74 -4.17
C LYS A 74 -17.27 3.44 -4.53
N VAL A 75 -17.72 2.26 -4.21
CA VAL A 75 -19.16 1.98 -4.22
C VAL A 75 -19.70 2.49 -2.89
N SER A 76 -19.83 3.81 -2.79
CA SER A 76 -20.56 4.39 -1.69
C SER A 76 -22.05 4.17 -1.96
N PHE A 77 -22.68 3.33 -1.18
CA PHE A 77 -24.06 3.58 -0.85
C PHE A 77 -24.09 4.89 -0.10
N GLU A 78 -25.01 5.76 -0.48
CA GLU A 78 -25.36 7.06 0.05
C GLU A 78 -24.40 7.55 1.14
N GLN A 79 -23.76 8.67 0.92
CA GLN A 79 -23.12 9.39 2.02
C GLN A 79 -24.16 9.41 3.14
N LEU A 80 -23.90 8.67 4.20
CA LEU A 80 -24.70 8.79 5.39
C LEU A 80 -24.72 10.29 5.71
N GLU A 81 -25.89 10.89 5.66
CA GLU A 81 -26.07 12.34 5.91
C GLU A 81 -25.69 12.74 7.36
N ASP A 82 -25.21 11.77 8.15
CA ASP A 82 -24.75 12.04 9.50
C ASP A 82 -23.44 12.84 9.47
N THR A 83 -23.58 14.13 9.68
CA THR A 83 -22.48 15.09 9.76
C THR A 83 -21.49 14.79 10.89
N GLU A 84 -21.89 13.98 11.89
CA GLU A 84 -21.02 13.58 13.01
C GLU A 84 -20.12 12.38 12.68
N GLY A 85 -20.48 11.57 11.69
CA GLY A 85 -19.81 10.33 11.33
C GLY A 85 -20.30 9.12 12.14
N LEU A 86 -19.66 7.97 11.93
CA LEU A 86 -19.98 6.69 12.54
C LEU A 86 -18.98 6.35 13.66
N ASP A 87 -19.39 5.51 14.59
CA ASP A 87 -18.46 4.82 15.48
C ASP A 87 -17.48 4.00 14.67
N ILE A 88 -16.30 3.71 15.24
CA ILE A 88 -15.30 2.90 14.56
C ILE A 88 -15.82 1.48 14.28
N PRO A 89 -15.34 0.81 13.21
CA PRO A 89 -15.70 -0.58 12.96
C PRO A 89 -15.26 -1.49 14.11
N ASN A 90 -16.13 -2.43 14.46
CA ASN A 90 -15.90 -3.40 15.54
C ASN A 90 -16.06 -4.86 15.12
N SER A 91 -16.47 -5.12 13.88
CA SER A 91 -16.61 -6.48 13.34
C SER A 91 -16.58 -6.47 11.81
N ILE A 92 -16.37 -7.66 11.23
CA ILE A 92 -16.50 -7.92 9.80
C ILE A 92 -17.38 -9.15 9.58
N ASN A 93 -18.29 -9.04 8.62
CA ASN A 93 -19.08 -10.15 8.08
C ASN A 93 -18.87 -10.20 6.58
N ALA A 94 -18.44 -11.35 6.05
CA ALA A 94 -18.23 -11.48 4.61
C ALA A 94 -18.42 -12.92 4.14
N LEU A 95 -18.95 -13.06 2.92
CA LEU A 95 -19.01 -14.30 2.17
C LEU A 95 -18.62 -14.00 0.73
N TRP A 96 -17.62 -14.73 0.22
CA TRP A 96 -17.08 -14.50 -1.12
C TRP A 96 -16.58 -15.77 -1.77
N LEU A 97 -16.53 -15.78 -3.09
CA LEU A 97 -15.91 -16.81 -3.92
C LEU A 97 -14.51 -16.38 -4.34
N SER A 98 -13.51 -17.21 -4.04
CA SER A 98 -12.16 -17.12 -4.61
C SER A 98 -12.11 -17.90 -5.91
N TYR A 99 -12.00 -17.22 -7.04
CA TYR A 99 -12.06 -17.86 -8.35
C TYR A 99 -10.89 -18.80 -8.62
N THR A 100 -9.68 -18.43 -8.24
CA THR A 100 -8.50 -19.28 -8.45
C THR A 100 -8.50 -20.54 -7.60
N GLU A 101 -9.21 -20.54 -6.48
CA GLU A 101 -9.35 -21.69 -5.58
C GLU A 101 -10.64 -22.48 -5.83
N SER A 102 -11.61 -21.89 -6.54
CA SER A 102 -12.98 -22.40 -6.68
C SER A 102 -13.61 -22.72 -5.32
N LYS A 103 -13.37 -21.84 -4.33
CA LYS A 103 -13.83 -22.00 -2.94
C LYS A 103 -14.61 -20.79 -2.48
N ILE A 104 -15.67 -21.06 -1.75
CA ILE A 104 -16.43 -20.03 -1.06
C ILE A 104 -15.93 -19.95 0.38
N TYR A 105 -15.66 -18.71 0.82
CA TYR A 105 -15.16 -18.40 2.16
C TYR A 105 -16.17 -17.56 2.92
N GLU A 106 -16.27 -17.82 4.23
CA GLU A 106 -17.15 -17.05 5.12
C GLU A 106 -16.39 -16.63 6.39
N VAL A 107 -16.69 -15.42 6.85
CA VAL A 107 -16.21 -14.91 8.12
C VAL A 107 -17.29 -14.07 8.81
N HIS A 108 -17.43 -14.30 10.11
CA HIS A 108 -18.20 -13.49 11.04
C HIS A 108 -17.33 -13.30 12.29
N THR A 109 -16.69 -12.16 12.42
CA THR A 109 -15.77 -11.96 13.55
C THR A 109 -15.82 -10.54 14.10
N LYS A 110 -15.76 -10.46 15.44
CA LYS A 110 -15.57 -9.20 16.16
C LYS A 110 -14.09 -8.85 16.20
N PHE A 111 -13.78 -7.58 16.05
CA PHE A 111 -12.43 -7.09 16.22
C PHE A 111 -12.03 -7.11 17.70
N SER A 112 -10.79 -7.53 17.96
CA SER A 112 -10.24 -7.47 19.32
C SER A 112 -10.20 -6.02 19.83
N ASP A 113 -10.25 -5.86 21.15
CA ASP A 113 -10.11 -4.54 21.78
C ASP A 113 -8.82 -3.83 21.35
N THR A 114 -7.74 -4.59 21.17
CA THR A 114 -6.45 -4.05 20.69
C THR A 114 -6.56 -3.49 19.27
N LEU A 115 -7.26 -4.20 18.36
CA LEU A 115 -7.48 -3.70 17.00
C LEU A 115 -8.38 -2.46 17.00
N GLN A 116 -9.46 -2.47 17.77
CA GLN A 116 -10.34 -1.30 17.88
C GLN A 116 -9.60 -0.09 18.47
N GLN A 117 -8.76 -0.27 19.49
CA GLN A 117 -7.92 0.78 20.05
C GLN A 117 -6.90 1.31 19.01
N LYS A 118 -6.27 0.42 18.21
CA LYS A 118 -5.36 0.81 17.13
C LYS A 118 -6.09 1.67 16.08
N ILE A 119 -7.27 1.23 15.64
CA ILE A 119 -8.12 1.97 14.69
C ILE A 119 -8.45 3.36 15.25
N LEU A 120 -8.96 3.43 16.48
CA LEU A 120 -9.33 4.67 17.13
C LEU A 120 -8.13 5.63 17.25
N GLN A 121 -6.97 5.11 17.64
CA GLN A 121 -5.75 5.88 17.78
C GLN A 121 -5.29 6.46 16.42
N LEU A 122 -5.26 5.64 15.37
CA LEU A 122 -4.89 6.09 14.02
C LEU A 122 -5.83 7.15 13.47
N LEU A 123 -7.15 6.97 13.67
CA LEU A 123 -8.15 7.96 13.26
C LEU A 123 -8.04 9.28 14.02
N ARG A 124 -7.69 9.24 15.32
CA ARG A 124 -7.47 10.43 16.16
C ARG A 124 -6.15 11.12 15.85
N ASP A 125 -5.08 10.34 15.71
CA ASP A 125 -3.76 10.87 15.39
C ASP A 125 -3.73 11.42 13.97
N GLY A 126 -4.45 10.80 13.03
CA GLY A 126 -4.44 11.19 11.64
C GLY A 126 -3.01 11.24 11.07
N TYR A 127 -2.83 12.08 10.07
CA TYR A 127 -1.53 12.35 9.44
C TYR A 127 -1.50 13.76 8.84
N TYR A 128 -0.31 14.27 8.59
CA TYR A 128 -0.15 15.54 7.88
C TYR A 128 -0.18 15.29 6.37
N ASP A 129 -1.13 15.91 5.68
CA ASP A 129 -1.18 15.94 4.24
C ASP A 129 -0.34 17.11 3.73
N ALA A 130 0.81 16.78 3.14
CA ALA A 130 1.76 17.79 2.71
C ALA A 130 1.29 18.55 1.45
N TYR A 131 0.45 17.96 0.60
CA TYR A 131 -0.15 18.63 -0.54
C TYR A 131 -1.17 19.70 -0.11
N ASP A 132 -2.10 19.29 0.76
CA ASP A 132 -3.11 20.19 1.30
C ASP A 132 -2.59 21.06 2.45
N LYS A 133 -1.37 20.81 2.93
CA LYS A 133 -0.71 21.50 4.05
C LYS A 133 -1.58 21.56 5.32
N LYS A 134 -2.28 20.47 5.58
CA LYS A 134 -3.18 20.36 6.73
C LYS A 134 -3.05 19.01 7.43
N HIS A 135 -3.38 18.99 8.71
CA HIS A 135 -3.58 17.74 9.43
C HIS A 135 -4.95 17.16 9.08
N THR A 136 -5.00 15.88 8.72
CA THR A 136 -6.21 15.18 8.30
C THR A 136 -6.24 13.79 8.90
N THR A 137 -7.29 13.01 8.64
CA THR A 137 -7.40 11.62 9.06
C THR A 137 -7.82 10.72 7.91
N TYR A 138 -7.73 9.42 8.14
CA TYR A 138 -8.16 8.38 7.21
C TYR A 138 -9.68 8.43 7.02
N LYS A 139 -10.13 8.05 5.82
CA LYS A 139 -11.53 8.10 5.44
C LYS A 139 -12.06 6.78 4.88
N ASP A 140 -11.18 5.85 4.52
CA ASP A 140 -11.59 4.61 3.89
C ASP A 140 -11.01 3.41 4.64
N PHE A 141 -11.83 2.34 4.76
CA PHE A 141 -11.38 1.02 5.15
C PHE A 141 -11.32 0.14 3.92
N SER A 142 -10.12 -0.30 3.53
CA SER A 142 -9.95 -1.27 2.46
C SER A 142 -9.84 -2.69 3.04
N ILE A 143 -10.68 -3.59 2.56
CA ILE A 143 -10.73 -5.00 2.93
C ILE A 143 -10.15 -5.80 1.77
N THR A 144 -8.91 -6.27 1.91
CA THR A 144 -8.27 -7.08 0.89
C THR A 144 -8.51 -8.55 1.18
N MET A 145 -9.14 -9.25 0.25
CA MET A 145 -9.41 -10.68 0.30
C MET A 145 -8.31 -11.42 -0.44
N LEU A 146 -7.56 -12.24 0.27
CA LEU A 146 -6.42 -13.00 -0.25
C LEU A 146 -6.74 -14.48 -0.31
N PRO A 147 -6.07 -15.26 -1.19
CA PRO A 147 -6.19 -16.72 -1.20
C PRO A 147 -5.92 -17.35 0.16
N GLY A 148 -6.56 -18.51 0.41
CA GLY A 148 -6.52 -19.18 1.70
C GLY A 148 -7.48 -18.58 2.73
N GLY A 149 -8.40 -17.69 2.31
CA GLY A 149 -9.35 -17.05 3.21
C GLY A 149 -8.73 -15.98 4.10
N LYS A 150 -7.53 -15.50 3.81
CA LYS A 150 -6.89 -14.41 4.54
C LYS A 150 -7.56 -13.07 4.23
N ILE A 151 -7.69 -12.21 5.24
CA ILE A 151 -8.19 -10.84 5.09
C ILE A 151 -7.19 -9.87 5.69
N TRP A 152 -6.81 -8.89 4.89
CA TRP A 152 -6.04 -7.74 5.35
C TRP A 152 -6.92 -6.50 5.39
N LEU A 153 -6.85 -5.76 6.50
CA LEU A 153 -7.58 -4.51 6.67
C LEU A 153 -6.64 -3.32 6.63
N TYR A 154 -7.03 -2.30 5.91
CA TYR A 154 -6.29 -1.04 5.80
C TYR A 154 -7.12 0.14 6.24
N LEU A 155 -6.44 1.16 6.74
CA LEU A 155 -6.94 2.52 6.80
C LEU A 155 -6.29 3.33 5.68
N GLU A 156 -7.12 3.93 4.84
CA GLU A 156 -6.69 4.70 3.68
C GLU A 156 -7.09 6.16 3.81
N GLY A 157 -6.15 7.04 3.48
CA GLY A 157 -6.32 8.47 3.31
C GLY A 157 -5.80 8.90 1.94
N ALA A 158 -5.88 10.19 1.63
CA ALA A 158 -5.51 10.71 0.33
C ALA A 158 -4.03 10.46 -0.03
N THR A 159 -3.14 10.55 0.95
CA THR A 159 -1.69 10.46 0.75
C THR A 159 -1.03 9.35 1.57
N ARG A 160 -1.83 8.52 2.24
CA ARG A 160 -1.32 7.45 3.10
C ARG A 160 -2.28 6.28 3.18
N ASN A 161 -1.74 5.05 3.11
CA ASN A 161 -2.44 3.80 3.36
C ASN A 161 -1.65 2.96 4.36
N VAL A 162 -2.31 2.42 5.37
CA VAL A 162 -1.69 1.68 6.48
C VAL A 162 -2.40 0.36 6.71
N LEU A 163 -1.66 -0.74 6.69
CA LEU A 163 -2.17 -2.05 7.09
C LEU A 163 -2.39 -2.10 8.60
N ILE A 164 -3.63 -2.26 9.02
CA ILE A 164 -4.02 -2.26 10.43
C ILE A 164 -4.19 -3.66 11.02
N CYS A 165 -4.55 -4.64 10.17
CA CYS A 165 -4.75 -6.03 10.58
C CYS A 165 -4.49 -6.99 9.42
N ASP A 166 -3.73 -8.07 9.67
CA ASP A 166 -3.38 -9.14 8.74
C ASP A 166 -3.72 -10.55 9.28
N THR A 167 -4.41 -10.61 10.41
CA THR A 167 -4.63 -11.84 11.17
C THR A 167 -6.06 -12.38 11.09
N ILE A 168 -6.93 -11.77 10.30
CA ILE A 168 -8.30 -12.26 10.10
C ILE A 168 -8.27 -13.38 9.06
N HIS A 169 -8.91 -14.50 9.41
CA HIS A 169 -9.04 -15.66 8.55
C HIS A 169 -10.50 -16.09 8.46
N ALA A 170 -10.97 -16.27 7.23
CA ALA A 170 -12.23 -16.90 6.92
C ALA A 170 -12.06 -18.41 6.81
N HIS A 171 -13.14 -19.14 6.94
CA HIS A 171 -13.18 -20.58 6.74
C HIS A 171 -13.91 -20.92 5.44
N PRO A 172 -13.52 -22.01 4.76
CA PRO A 172 -14.24 -22.45 3.58
C PRO A 172 -15.62 -23.02 3.99
N VAL A 173 -16.61 -22.73 3.15
CA VAL A 173 -17.97 -23.24 3.35
C VAL A 173 -18.46 -23.97 2.10
N GLU A 174 -19.22 -25.07 2.32
CA GLU A 174 -19.89 -25.78 1.25
C GLU A 174 -21.19 -25.07 0.92
N MET A 175 -21.27 -24.55 -0.30
CA MET A 175 -22.44 -23.82 -0.80
C MET A 175 -22.64 -24.15 -2.27
N SER A 176 -23.92 -24.31 -2.71
CA SER A 176 -24.23 -24.50 -4.11
C SER A 176 -23.97 -23.20 -4.90
N LEU A 177 -23.75 -23.34 -6.21
CA LEU A 177 -23.63 -22.17 -7.07
C LEU A 177 -24.91 -21.34 -7.09
N GLU A 178 -26.08 -21.98 -7.07
CA GLU A 178 -27.38 -21.31 -7.01
C GLU A 178 -27.55 -20.52 -5.70
N ASP A 179 -27.13 -21.08 -4.58
CA ASP A 179 -27.16 -20.36 -3.30
C ASP A 179 -26.17 -19.21 -3.24
N PHE A 180 -25.02 -19.34 -3.90
CA PHE A 180 -24.04 -18.25 -3.96
C PHE A 180 -24.49 -17.11 -4.88
N ALA A 181 -24.82 -17.43 -6.13
CA ALA A 181 -25.21 -16.47 -7.17
C ALA A 181 -26.42 -17.03 -7.96
N LYS A 182 -27.60 -16.49 -7.72
CA LYS A 182 -28.88 -17.01 -8.22
C LYS A 182 -28.92 -17.23 -9.74
N ASP A 183 -28.28 -16.38 -10.51
CA ASP A 183 -28.29 -16.44 -11.99
C ASP A 183 -27.07 -17.20 -12.57
N ALA A 184 -26.08 -17.56 -11.76
CA ALA A 184 -24.88 -18.28 -12.21
C ALA A 184 -25.17 -19.66 -12.82
N PRO A 185 -26.17 -20.45 -12.38
CA PRO A 185 -26.53 -21.73 -13.02
C PRO A 185 -26.94 -21.63 -14.49
N LEU A 186 -27.24 -20.44 -14.97
CA LEU A 186 -27.51 -20.20 -16.39
C LEU A 186 -26.26 -20.33 -17.28
N VAL A 187 -25.08 -20.20 -16.69
CA VAL A 187 -23.78 -20.16 -17.41
C VAL A 187 -22.81 -21.25 -16.98
N ALA A 188 -23.01 -21.87 -15.81
CA ALA A 188 -22.16 -22.92 -15.29
C ALA A 188 -22.93 -23.90 -14.39
N ASN A 189 -22.46 -25.16 -14.32
CA ASN A 189 -23.10 -26.19 -13.51
C ASN A 189 -22.50 -26.36 -12.10
N THR A 190 -21.27 -25.94 -11.94
CA THR A 190 -20.53 -26.08 -10.68
C THR A 190 -19.82 -24.80 -10.31
N VAL A 191 -19.50 -24.60 -9.04
CA VAL A 191 -18.65 -23.50 -8.55
C VAL A 191 -17.31 -23.48 -9.30
N LYS A 192 -16.74 -24.64 -9.61
CA LYS A 192 -15.49 -24.76 -10.34
C LYS A 192 -15.64 -24.24 -11.77
N ASP A 193 -16.63 -24.71 -12.53
CA ASP A 193 -16.85 -24.29 -13.92
C ASP A 193 -17.11 -22.77 -13.99
N TYR A 194 -17.88 -22.24 -13.03
CA TYR A 194 -18.16 -20.82 -12.91
C TYR A 194 -16.87 -20.03 -12.67
N SER A 195 -16.07 -20.45 -11.70
CA SER A 195 -14.79 -19.82 -11.35
C SER A 195 -13.83 -19.80 -12.52
N GLU A 196 -13.61 -20.94 -13.17
CA GLU A 196 -12.74 -21.05 -14.35
C GLU A 196 -13.22 -20.19 -15.52
N GLY A 197 -14.54 -20.09 -15.71
CA GLY A 197 -15.14 -19.27 -16.76
C GLY A 197 -15.02 -17.75 -16.54
N CYS A 198 -14.84 -17.33 -15.30
CA CYS A 198 -14.67 -15.91 -14.92
C CYS A 198 -13.23 -15.41 -14.93
N LEU A 199 -12.25 -16.31 -14.97
CA LEU A 199 -10.84 -15.91 -15.04
C LEU A 199 -10.50 -15.36 -16.42
N THR A 200 -9.78 -14.25 -16.45
CA THR A 200 -9.15 -13.75 -17.68
C THR A 200 -8.07 -14.71 -18.16
N LYS A 201 -7.67 -14.56 -19.43
CA LYS A 201 -6.56 -15.36 -19.99
C LYS A 201 -5.28 -15.17 -19.19
N GLU A 202 -4.96 -13.93 -18.79
CA GLU A 202 -3.76 -13.60 -18.00
C GLU A 202 -3.81 -14.27 -16.61
N GLN A 203 -4.94 -14.18 -15.91
CA GLN A 203 -5.14 -14.84 -14.62
C GLN A 203 -5.03 -16.36 -14.71
N SER A 204 -5.60 -16.95 -15.77
CA SER A 204 -5.51 -18.40 -16.02
C SER A 204 -4.07 -18.84 -16.33
N GLU A 205 -3.31 -18.05 -17.08
CA GLU A 205 -1.91 -18.30 -17.38
C GLU A 205 -1.05 -18.15 -16.13
N ASN A 206 -1.27 -17.09 -15.33
CA ASN A 206 -0.60 -16.92 -14.04
C ASN A 206 -0.84 -18.11 -13.09
N LEU A 207 -2.09 -18.57 -13.00
CA LEU A 207 -2.44 -19.71 -12.15
C LEU A 207 -1.75 -21.00 -12.60
N LYS A 208 -1.60 -21.23 -13.92
CA LYS A 208 -0.88 -22.39 -14.47
C LYS A 208 0.61 -22.34 -14.18
N VAL A 209 1.23 -21.17 -14.26
CA VAL A 209 2.68 -20.99 -14.11
C VAL A 209 3.09 -20.93 -12.65
N ASN A 210 2.40 -20.13 -11.85
CA ASN A 210 2.79 -19.80 -10.47
C ASN A 210 1.95 -20.55 -9.42
N GLY A 211 0.79 -21.12 -9.80
CA GLY A 211 -0.16 -21.69 -8.84
C GLY A 211 -0.70 -20.62 -7.90
N ILE A 212 -0.98 -21.01 -6.67
CA ILE A 212 -1.39 -20.11 -5.60
C ILE A 212 -0.30 -20.10 -4.53
N PRO A 213 0.54 -19.08 -4.48
CA PRO A 213 1.68 -19.00 -3.55
C PRO A 213 1.22 -18.51 -2.18
N TYR A 214 0.52 -19.33 -1.40
CA TYR A 214 -0.11 -18.97 -0.12
C TYR A 214 0.81 -18.28 0.90
N GLU A 215 2.11 -18.60 0.87
CA GLU A 215 3.10 -17.98 1.77
C GLU A 215 3.63 -16.63 1.27
N LEU A 216 3.33 -16.25 0.01
CA LEU A 216 3.91 -15.06 -0.60
C LEU A 216 3.40 -13.78 0.09
N TRP A 217 2.13 -13.75 0.45
CA TRP A 217 1.54 -12.61 1.13
C TRP A 217 2.14 -12.39 2.53
N ASP A 218 2.45 -13.46 3.26
CA ASP A 218 3.15 -13.36 4.55
C ASP A 218 4.54 -12.74 4.35
N LYS A 219 5.26 -13.14 3.28
CA LYS A 219 6.54 -12.50 2.91
C LYS A 219 6.35 -11.04 2.54
N TYR A 220 5.28 -10.67 1.82
CA TYR A 220 5.01 -9.27 1.49
C TYR A 220 4.82 -8.41 2.73
N ASN A 221 4.24 -8.95 3.78
CA ASN A 221 4.02 -8.23 5.04
C ASN A 221 5.19 -8.30 6.04
N GLU A 222 6.29 -9.01 5.72
CA GLU A 222 7.48 -8.96 6.56
C GLU A 222 8.00 -7.52 6.67
N ARG A 223 8.31 -7.11 7.91
CA ARG A 223 8.71 -5.75 8.23
C ARG A 223 10.18 -5.64 8.57
N TYR A 224 10.80 -4.54 8.17
CA TYR A 224 12.22 -4.25 8.35
C TYR A 224 12.41 -2.80 8.78
N ASN A 225 13.36 -2.56 9.66
CA ASN A 225 13.71 -1.21 10.09
C ASN A 225 14.73 -0.61 9.11
N TYR A 226 14.28 0.21 8.18
CA TYR A 226 15.17 0.89 7.23
C TYR A 226 14.62 2.24 6.80
N ASP A 227 15.53 3.14 6.41
CA ASP A 227 15.23 4.42 5.79
C ASP A 227 15.50 4.38 4.29
N ILE A 228 14.92 5.32 3.57
CA ILE A 228 15.24 5.59 2.18
C ILE A 228 16.13 6.84 2.14
N GLN A 229 17.31 6.71 1.54
CA GLN A 229 18.26 7.79 1.42
C GLN A 229 18.53 8.13 -0.04
N CYS A 230 18.25 9.37 -0.42
CA CYS A 230 18.61 9.91 -1.74
C CYS A 230 19.97 10.62 -1.62
N ILE A 231 20.99 10.10 -2.29
CA ILE A 231 22.35 10.65 -2.27
C ILE A 231 22.66 11.20 -3.66
N PHE A 232 22.92 12.51 -3.72
CA PHE A 232 23.31 13.20 -4.95
C PHE A 232 24.80 13.53 -4.92
N GLU A 233 25.56 13.09 -5.93
CA GLU A 233 26.94 13.49 -6.12
C GLU A 233 27.04 14.99 -6.48
N ASN A 234 26.06 15.50 -7.24
CA ASN A 234 25.94 16.93 -7.52
C ASN A 234 25.41 17.67 -6.29
N LYS A 235 26.25 18.48 -5.65
CA LYS A 235 25.91 19.24 -4.44
C LYS A 235 24.87 20.34 -4.65
N ASN A 236 24.59 20.69 -5.92
CA ASN A 236 23.53 21.66 -6.27
C ASN A 236 22.17 20.99 -6.46
N SER A 237 22.07 19.67 -6.37
CA SER A 237 20.79 18.95 -6.41
C SER A 237 19.95 19.28 -5.18
N LYS A 238 18.68 19.57 -5.40
CA LYS A 238 17.70 19.86 -4.36
C LYS A 238 16.55 18.87 -4.51
N LEU A 239 16.42 17.96 -3.58
CA LEU A 239 15.31 17.03 -3.53
C LEU A 239 14.02 17.77 -3.18
N ASP A 240 12.96 17.52 -3.93
CA ASP A 240 11.62 17.98 -3.58
C ASP A 240 10.97 16.96 -2.64
N SER A 241 10.88 17.29 -1.36
CA SER A 241 10.30 16.39 -0.35
C SER A 241 8.80 16.13 -0.56
N LEU A 242 8.10 17.03 -1.27
CA LEU A 242 6.67 16.85 -1.55
C LEU A 242 6.40 15.87 -2.68
N SER A 243 7.39 15.62 -3.55
CA SER A 243 7.24 14.69 -4.67
C SER A 243 7.62 13.25 -4.35
N ILE A 244 8.06 12.97 -3.12
CA ILE A 244 8.47 11.63 -2.73
C ILE A 244 7.25 10.74 -2.54
N VAL A 245 7.23 9.60 -3.26
CA VAL A 245 6.14 8.63 -3.18
C VAL A 245 6.70 7.24 -2.96
N TRP A 246 6.19 6.54 -1.97
CA TRP A 246 6.55 5.17 -1.64
C TRP A 246 5.35 4.26 -1.74
N HIS A 247 5.46 3.22 -2.55
CA HIS A 247 4.53 2.10 -2.58
C HIS A 247 5.23 0.85 -2.08
N PHE A 248 4.62 0.17 -1.14
CA PHE A 248 5.13 -1.06 -0.55
C PHE A 248 4.46 -2.29 -1.18
N ILE A 249 5.16 -3.42 -1.17
CA ILE A 249 4.65 -4.65 -1.78
C ILE A 249 3.39 -5.19 -1.10
N ASN A 250 3.16 -4.84 0.15
CA ASN A 250 1.98 -5.23 0.92
C ASN A 250 0.80 -4.27 0.75
N GLY A 251 0.82 -3.37 -0.23
CA GLY A 251 -0.26 -2.43 -0.52
C GLY A 251 -0.25 -1.14 0.30
N GLU A 252 0.63 -0.99 1.27
CA GLU A 252 0.81 0.30 1.95
C GLU A 252 1.41 1.33 1.00
N PHE A 253 1.10 2.60 1.21
CA PHE A 253 1.76 3.70 0.52
C PHE A 253 1.88 4.95 1.40
N ASN A 254 2.81 5.84 1.02
CA ASN A 254 3.02 7.11 1.68
C ASN A 254 3.51 8.14 0.66
N TYR A 255 2.86 9.31 0.60
CA TYR A 255 3.19 10.41 -0.29
C TYR A 255 3.68 11.60 0.50
N ALA A 256 4.60 12.38 -0.07
CA ALA A 256 5.07 13.64 0.47
C ALA A 256 5.44 13.54 1.95
N CYS A 257 6.58 13.03 2.23
CA CYS A 257 6.92 12.50 3.52
C CYS A 257 7.08 13.53 4.62
N ASP A 258 6.18 13.44 5.56
CA ASP A 258 6.42 13.84 6.96
C ASP A 258 7.32 12.81 7.66
N GLY A 259 8.52 12.57 7.13
CA GLY A 259 9.46 11.63 7.67
C GLY A 259 8.81 10.31 8.09
N ILE A 260 9.33 9.19 7.67
CA ILE A 260 8.89 7.93 8.27
C ILE A 260 9.28 8.03 9.74
N LYS A 261 8.30 8.00 10.64
CA LYS A 261 8.55 7.68 12.04
C LYS A 261 9.36 6.38 12.03
N GLU A 262 10.30 6.21 12.96
CA GLU A 262 11.19 5.06 13.09
C GLU A 262 10.41 3.76 13.34
N GLU A 263 9.66 3.31 12.37
CA GLU A 263 8.85 2.10 12.43
C GLU A 263 9.36 1.10 11.38
N GLU A 264 9.24 -0.17 11.68
CA GLU A 264 9.50 -1.21 10.70
C GLU A 264 8.45 -1.12 9.57
N GLN A 265 8.91 -1.18 8.34
CA GLN A 265 8.08 -1.07 7.14
C GLN A 265 8.28 -2.27 6.21
N ALA A 266 7.29 -2.54 5.36
CA ALA A 266 7.40 -3.55 4.32
C ALA A 266 8.43 -3.15 3.26
N ARG A 267 8.75 -4.06 2.33
CA ARG A 267 9.67 -3.77 1.22
C ARG A 267 9.02 -2.84 0.22
N LEU A 268 9.81 -1.96 -0.39
CA LEU A 268 9.33 -1.11 -1.47
C LEU A 268 9.05 -1.91 -2.74
N LYS A 269 7.92 -1.58 -3.38
CA LYS A 269 7.55 -2.00 -4.73
C LYS A 269 7.95 -0.94 -5.75
N GLN A 270 7.65 0.31 -5.45
CA GLN A 270 7.92 1.46 -6.29
C GLN A 270 8.34 2.64 -5.44
N PHE A 271 9.17 3.50 -6.02
CA PHE A 271 9.62 4.73 -5.43
C PHE A 271 9.69 5.82 -6.48
N TYR A 272 9.19 7.01 -6.15
CA TYR A 272 9.22 8.19 -7.01
C TYR A 272 9.86 9.35 -6.27
N MET A 273 10.63 10.17 -6.99
CA MET A 273 11.19 11.40 -6.45
C MET A 273 11.44 12.42 -7.54
N ASP A 274 11.25 13.71 -7.22
CA ASP A 274 11.69 14.81 -8.05
C ASP A 274 12.85 15.55 -7.39
N TRP A 275 13.74 16.08 -8.21
CA TRP A 275 14.83 16.96 -7.75
C TRP A 275 15.18 18.00 -8.80
N GLU A 276 15.77 19.10 -8.35
CA GLU A 276 16.18 20.21 -9.19
C GLU A 276 17.69 20.36 -9.24
N VAL A 277 18.20 20.77 -10.41
CA VAL A 277 19.60 21.18 -10.61
C VAL A 277 19.63 22.37 -11.55
N GLY A 278 19.90 23.55 -11.02
CA GLY A 278 19.86 24.80 -11.79
C GLY A 278 18.47 25.12 -12.29
N ASP A 279 18.29 25.19 -13.59
CA ASP A 279 17.02 25.48 -14.29
C ASP A 279 16.29 24.21 -14.76
N LYS A 280 16.67 23.04 -14.24
CA LYS A 280 16.11 21.75 -14.65
C LYS A 280 15.47 21.03 -13.49
N THR A 281 14.30 20.45 -13.76
CA THR A 281 13.61 19.51 -12.90
C THR A 281 13.76 18.09 -13.47
N TYR A 282 14.07 17.17 -12.61
CA TYR A 282 14.22 15.73 -12.88
C TYR A 282 13.16 14.97 -12.13
N SER A 283 12.56 13.96 -12.76
CA SER A 283 11.61 13.05 -12.15
C SER A 283 12.11 11.62 -12.32
N GLY A 284 12.35 10.95 -11.21
CA GLY A 284 12.84 9.57 -11.16
C GLY A 284 11.76 8.58 -10.73
N GLU A 285 11.61 7.53 -11.49
CA GLU A 285 10.71 6.41 -11.22
C GLU A 285 11.52 5.12 -11.07
N PHE A 286 11.35 4.44 -9.95
CA PHE A 286 12.11 3.26 -9.55
C PHE A 286 11.15 2.11 -9.29
N TYR A 287 11.21 1.07 -10.14
CA TYR A 287 10.37 -0.12 -10.07
C TYR A 287 11.24 -1.30 -9.64
N PHE A 288 11.03 -1.80 -8.44
CA PHE A 288 11.82 -2.89 -7.88
C PHE A 288 11.41 -4.24 -8.50
N ASP A 289 12.38 -5.13 -8.65
CA ASP A 289 12.13 -6.51 -9.05
C ASP A 289 11.68 -7.30 -7.82
N GLU A 290 10.56 -8.01 -7.92
CA GLU A 290 9.96 -8.76 -6.82
C GLU A 290 10.93 -9.75 -6.18
N GLN A 291 11.51 -10.61 -7.01
CA GLN A 291 12.42 -11.65 -6.50
C GLN A 291 13.69 -11.06 -5.89
N GLU A 292 14.22 -9.98 -6.49
CA GLU A 292 15.43 -9.32 -5.96
C GLU A 292 15.19 -8.75 -4.58
N ILE A 293 14.08 -8.06 -4.33
CA ILE A 293 13.79 -7.50 -3.00
C ILE A 293 13.40 -8.57 -1.99
N LEU A 294 12.67 -9.61 -2.39
CA LEU A 294 12.35 -10.73 -1.52
C LEU A 294 13.61 -11.48 -1.06
N ASP A 295 14.64 -11.55 -1.90
CA ASP A 295 15.92 -12.18 -1.58
C ASP A 295 16.89 -11.27 -0.83
N ALA A 296 16.95 -9.98 -1.17
CA ALA A 296 17.94 -9.05 -0.63
C ALA A 296 17.71 -8.74 0.85
N PHE A 297 16.47 -8.44 1.24
CA PHE A 297 16.16 -8.04 2.61
C PHE A 297 16.53 -9.12 3.65
N PRO A 298 16.10 -10.39 3.52
CA PRO A 298 16.51 -11.43 4.48
C PRO A 298 18.02 -11.66 4.52
N LYS A 299 18.76 -11.43 3.41
CA LYS A 299 20.22 -11.60 3.37
C LYS A 299 20.96 -10.56 4.19
N VAL A 300 20.51 -9.28 4.16
CA VAL A 300 21.16 -8.21 4.92
C VAL A 300 20.64 -8.12 6.35
N PHE A 301 19.35 -8.35 6.57
CA PHE A 301 18.72 -8.31 7.89
C PHE A 301 18.71 -9.67 8.60
N ASN A 302 19.76 -10.45 8.52
CA ASN A 302 19.83 -11.74 9.20
C ASN A 302 20.66 -11.67 10.51
N GLY A 303 20.37 -12.58 11.43
CA GLY A 303 21.09 -12.67 12.70
C GLY A 303 21.04 -11.37 13.50
N ILE A 304 22.16 -10.87 13.94
CA ILE A 304 22.28 -9.64 14.74
C ILE A 304 21.85 -8.38 13.95
N GLU A 305 21.99 -8.41 12.62
CA GLU A 305 21.61 -7.30 11.74
C GLU A 305 20.10 -7.07 11.69
N ARG A 306 19.28 -8.07 12.06
CA ARG A 306 17.82 -7.94 12.11
C ARG A 306 17.35 -6.79 13.02
N ARG A 307 18.14 -6.44 14.04
CA ARG A 307 17.85 -5.38 15.02
C ARG A 307 18.42 -4.02 14.63
N LYS A 308 19.24 -3.95 13.59
CA LYS A 308 19.86 -2.70 13.16
C LYS A 308 18.95 -1.97 12.19
N LYS A 309 19.09 -0.65 12.19
CA LYS A 309 18.50 0.18 11.16
C LYS A 309 19.31 0.05 9.87
N GLY A 310 18.63 -0.22 8.76
CA GLY A 310 19.21 -0.26 7.43
C GLY A 310 18.93 1.01 6.63
N ASN A 311 19.51 1.09 5.44
CA ASN A 311 19.26 2.16 4.49
C ASN A 311 19.08 1.57 3.10
N LEU A 312 17.97 1.91 2.45
CA LEU A 312 17.83 1.78 1.01
C LEU A 312 18.36 3.07 0.39
N THR A 313 19.51 3.00 -0.24
CA THR A 313 20.18 4.17 -0.81
C THR A 313 19.94 4.24 -2.30
N VAL A 314 19.40 5.37 -2.76
CA VAL A 314 19.30 5.75 -4.17
C VAL A 314 20.39 6.77 -4.44
N TYR A 315 21.44 6.35 -5.14
CA TYR A 315 22.57 7.22 -5.52
C TYR A 315 22.35 7.78 -6.92
N THR A 316 22.53 9.08 -7.07
CA THR A 316 22.46 9.82 -8.34
C THR A 316 23.80 10.45 -8.66
N SER A 317 24.37 10.13 -9.83
CA SER A 317 25.66 10.67 -10.28
C SER A 317 25.60 12.18 -10.54
N LYS A 318 26.78 12.81 -10.61
CA LYS A 318 26.95 14.26 -10.81
C LYS A 318 26.17 14.81 -12.02
N TYR A 319 26.07 14.03 -13.08
CA TYR A 319 25.43 14.45 -14.35
C TYR A 319 24.00 13.90 -14.50
N ASN A 320 23.42 13.28 -13.45
CA ASN A 320 22.09 12.68 -13.46
C ASN A 320 21.89 11.64 -14.58
N ASN A 321 22.94 10.89 -14.91
CA ASN A 321 22.96 9.92 -16.00
C ASN A 321 23.41 8.51 -15.56
N LYS A 322 23.61 8.30 -14.26
CA LYS A 322 23.87 7.01 -13.64
C LYS A 322 23.21 6.98 -12.27
N PHE A 323 22.57 5.85 -11.97
CA PHE A 323 21.83 5.62 -10.74
C PHE A 323 22.22 4.24 -10.22
N ASP A 324 22.50 4.16 -8.92
CA ASP A 324 22.75 2.89 -8.25
C ASP A 324 21.81 2.80 -7.04
N ILE A 325 21.20 1.63 -6.84
CA ILE A 325 20.33 1.38 -5.70
C ILE A 325 20.97 0.28 -4.87
N SER A 326 21.08 0.49 -3.57
CA SER A 326 21.64 -0.51 -2.66
C SER A 326 20.90 -0.55 -1.34
N LEU A 327 20.76 -1.77 -0.81
CA LEU A 327 20.28 -2.02 0.54
C LEU A 327 21.49 -2.27 1.45
N ASN A 328 21.60 -1.49 2.52
CA ASN A 328 22.77 -1.48 3.40
C ASN A 328 22.33 -1.69 4.85
N VAL A 329 22.97 -2.61 5.58
CA VAL A 329 22.73 -2.86 7.01
C VAL A 329 24.07 -3.19 7.68
N GLY A 330 24.55 -2.32 8.55
CA GLY A 330 25.89 -2.46 9.12
C GLY A 330 26.96 -2.47 8.02
N GLU A 331 27.76 -3.53 7.92
CA GLU A 331 28.78 -3.71 6.89
C GLU A 331 28.27 -4.43 5.62
N LYS A 332 27.04 -4.94 5.66
CA LYS A 332 26.45 -5.65 4.53
C LYS A 332 25.86 -4.66 3.54
N ARG A 333 26.12 -4.92 2.26
CA ARG A 333 25.57 -4.16 1.13
C ARG A 333 25.18 -5.08 0.01
N ILE A 334 23.96 -4.91 -0.50
CA ILE A 334 23.46 -5.59 -1.71
C ILE A 334 23.03 -4.52 -2.70
N LEU A 335 23.53 -4.62 -3.95
CA LEU A 335 23.04 -3.80 -5.06
C LEU A 335 21.75 -4.39 -5.58
N LEU A 336 20.74 -3.55 -5.77
CA LEU A 336 19.45 -3.90 -6.40
C LEU A 336 19.54 -3.57 -7.89
N SER A 337 20.22 -4.43 -8.63
CA SER A 337 20.63 -4.20 -10.02
C SER A 337 19.51 -4.49 -11.03
N ARG A 338 18.46 -5.22 -10.60
CA ARG A 338 17.31 -5.54 -11.43
C ARG A 338 16.19 -4.49 -11.37
N THR A 339 16.32 -3.52 -10.47
CA THR A 339 15.40 -2.39 -10.41
C THR A 339 15.36 -1.66 -11.75
N ARG A 340 14.16 -1.48 -12.32
CA ARG A 340 13.99 -0.60 -13.45
C ARG A 340 14.04 0.85 -13.01
N ILE A 341 14.80 1.66 -13.71
CA ILE A 341 14.98 3.08 -13.41
C ILE A 341 14.65 3.88 -14.67
N LEU A 342 13.70 4.79 -14.54
CA LEU A 342 13.30 5.71 -15.58
C LEU A 342 13.44 7.13 -15.05
N VAL A 343 14.16 7.99 -15.79
CA VAL A 343 14.34 9.38 -15.37
C VAL A 343 14.01 10.33 -16.50
N PHE A 344 13.15 11.25 -16.19
CA PHE A 344 12.73 12.34 -17.04
C PHE A 344 13.45 13.63 -16.65
N CYS A 345 13.58 14.54 -17.62
CA CYS A 345 14.12 15.86 -17.38
C CYS A 345 13.38 16.92 -18.23
N GLN A 346 13.07 18.02 -17.61
CA GLN A 346 12.50 19.20 -18.25
C GLN A 346 13.14 20.48 -17.72
N LYS A 347 12.91 21.61 -18.35
CA LYS A 347 13.19 22.91 -17.72
C LYS A 347 12.14 23.19 -16.66
N THR A 348 12.55 23.79 -15.54
CA THR A 348 11.66 24.07 -14.40
C THR A 348 10.49 25.00 -14.76
N ASP A 349 10.66 25.85 -15.76
CA ASP A 349 9.62 26.77 -16.27
C ASP A 349 8.71 26.17 -17.34
N GLN A 350 8.94 24.91 -17.73
CA GLN A 350 8.15 24.20 -18.75
C GLN A 350 7.14 23.24 -18.12
N PRO A 351 6.02 22.95 -18.81
CA PRO A 351 5.03 22.01 -18.31
C PRO A 351 5.58 20.56 -18.29
N PRO A 352 5.06 19.68 -17.41
CA PRO A 352 5.46 18.27 -17.32
C PRO A 352 5.41 17.52 -18.65
N SER A 353 4.50 17.89 -19.56
CA SER A 353 4.39 17.30 -20.90
C SER A 353 5.61 17.55 -21.81
N SER A 354 6.51 18.46 -21.43
CA SER A 354 7.77 18.73 -22.15
C SER A 354 8.92 17.83 -21.71
N ALA A 355 8.72 17.03 -20.66
CA ALA A 355 9.74 16.17 -20.09
C ALA A 355 10.23 15.11 -21.10
N LYS A 356 11.54 14.91 -21.14
CA LYS A 356 12.20 13.93 -21.99
C LYS A 356 12.87 12.87 -21.13
N ILE A 357 12.78 11.62 -21.57
CA ILE A 357 13.53 10.52 -20.95
C ILE A 357 15.02 10.76 -21.18
N ILE A 358 15.78 10.88 -20.12
CA ILE A 358 17.24 11.04 -20.14
C ILE A 358 17.98 9.80 -19.69
N TYR A 359 17.31 8.96 -18.94
CA TYR A 359 17.85 7.69 -18.46
C TYR A 359 16.77 6.61 -18.44
N ASP A 360 17.09 5.44 -18.95
CA ASP A 360 16.26 4.25 -18.94
C ASP A 360 17.19 3.04 -19.01
N ASN A 361 17.31 2.29 -17.91
CA ASN A 361 18.22 1.15 -17.82
C ASN A 361 17.64 -0.16 -18.38
N ARG A 362 16.34 -0.21 -18.65
CA ARG A 362 15.61 -1.41 -19.09
C ARG A 362 14.56 -1.05 -20.15
N ARG A 363 14.99 -0.52 -21.30
CA ARG A 363 14.09 -0.11 -22.40
C ARG A 363 13.26 -1.23 -23.00
N ASP A 364 13.68 -2.47 -22.77
CA ASP A 364 13.00 -3.70 -23.21
C ASP A 364 11.76 -4.04 -22.35
N ILE A 365 11.58 -3.39 -21.20
CA ILE A 365 10.48 -3.64 -20.27
C ILE A 365 9.63 -2.38 -20.14
N ASN A 366 8.33 -2.47 -20.45
CA ASN A 366 7.41 -1.39 -20.11
C ASN A 366 7.19 -1.35 -18.58
N PRO A 367 7.21 -0.18 -17.91
CA PRO A 367 6.88 -0.06 -16.50
C PRO A 367 5.55 -0.72 -16.11
N GLU A 368 4.55 -0.64 -16.99
CA GLU A 368 3.23 -1.25 -16.79
C GLU A 368 3.25 -2.79 -16.78
N ASP A 369 4.31 -3.39 -17.34
CA ASP A 369 4.50 -4.85 -17.40
C ASP A 369 5.22 -5.39 -16.15
N ILE A 370 5.73 -4.50 -15.28
CA ILE A 370 6.36 -4.89 -14.02
C ILE A 370 5.25 -5.19 -13.01
N LYS A 371 4.86 -6.44 -12.94
CA LYS A 371 3.81 -6.92 -12.05
C LYS A 371 4.41 -7.90 -11.06
N PHE A 372 3.92 -7.84 -9.83
CA PHE A 372 4.27 -8.79 -8.79
C PHE A 372 3.29 -9.96 -8.83
N ILE A 373 3.77 -11.17 -8.56
CA ILE A 373 2.96 -12.40 -8.62
C ILE A 373 1.75 -12.31 -7.70
N GLY A 374 1.96 -11.82 -6.49
CA GLY A 374 0.94 -11.73 -5.46
C GLY A 374 0.12 -10.43 -5.46
N GLU A 375 0.33 -9.56 -6.47
CA GLU A 375 -0.35 -8.27 -6.55
C GLU A 375 -1.79 -8.35 -7.00
#